data_8837353f229b4a7bca8ea04176ff60a7
#
_entry.id   8837353f229b4a7bca8ea04176ff60a7
#
_cell.length_a   1.000
_cell.length_b   1.000
_cell.length_c   1.000
_cell.angle_alpha   90.00
_cell.angle_beta   90.00
_cell.angle_gamma   90.00
#
_symmetry.space_group_name_H-M   'P 1'
#
loop_
_entity.id
_entity.type
_entity.pdbx_description
1 polymer ?
#
loop_
_entity_poly.entity_id
_entity_poly.type
_entity_poly.pdbx_seq_one_letter_code
_entity_poly.pdbx_strand_id
1 'polypeptide(L)'
;MTTKNMNTPPGSTQENEIDLLRLVGELWDHRKFIISVTALFTLIAVAYSLLSTPIYQADTLVQVEQKQGNAILSGLSDMIPNSSPESAPEIQLLQSRMILGKTIAELNLRDMVEQKYFPIVGRGWARLTKEKPGELAISWMHIPQLNGQDQQLTLTVGENGHYTLEGEEFTVNGMVGQRLEKDGVALTIADIKAKPGTQFVLSQRTELEAINALQKTFTVSERSKESGMLELTMTGDDPQLITRILNSIANNYLQQNIARQAAQDSQSLEFLQRQLPEVRSELDQAEEKLNVYRQQRDSVDLNLEAKAVLEQIVNVDNQLNELTFREAEISQLYKKDHPTYRALLEKRQTLEQERKRLNKRVSAMPSTQQEVLRLSRDVEAGRAVYLQLLNRQQELSISKSSAIGNVRIIDPAVTQPQPVKPKKALNVVLGFILGLFISVGAVLARAMLRRGVEAPEQLEEHGISVYATIPMSEWLDKRTRLRKKNLFSNQQRHRTKNIPFLAVDNPADSAVEAVRALRTSL
;
A
#
# COMPACT_ATOMS: atom_id res chain seq x y z
N MET A 1 83.96 16.93 -37.77
CA MET A 1 83.53 16.99 -36.33
C MET A 1 82.08 16.61 -36.25
N THR A 2 81.82 15.36 -35.96
CA THR A 2 80.52 14.75 -35.98
C THR A 2 80.24 14.19 -34.58
N THR A 3 79.37 14.84 -33.86
CA THR A 3 78.92 14.41 -32.55
C THR A 3 77.76 13.40 -32.70
N LYS A 4 78.01 12.20 -32.23
CA LYS A 4 77.12 11.04 -32.22
C LYS A 4 76.13 11.19 -31.06
N ASN A 5 74.88 11.46 -31.37
CA ASN A 5 73.80 11.43 -30.39
C ASN A 5 73.52 9.97 -30.02
N MET A 6 73.69 9.64 -28.76
CA MET A 6 73.20 8.42 -28.13
C MET A 6 71.68 8.56 -27.86
N ASN A 7 70.91 7.81 -28.57
CA ASN A 7 69.53 7.59 -28.25
C ASN A 7 69.43 6.66 -27.04
N THR A 8 68.97 7.18 -25.93
CA THR A 8 68.44 6.41 -24.80
C THR A 8 67.07 5.87 -25.20
N PRO A 9 66.78 4.57 -25.04
CA PRO A 9 65.41 4.06 -25.25
C PRO A 9 64.47 4.58 -24.15
N PRO A 10 63.21 4.92 -24.48
CA PRO A 10 62.26 5.34 -23.48
C PRO A 10 61.93 4.17 -22.55
N GLY A 11 62.08 4.43 -21.26
CA GLY A 11 61.68 3.49 -20.22
C GLY A 11 60.19 3.06 -20.42
N SER A 12 60.00 1.77 -20.56
CA SER A 12 58.68 1.15 -20.53
C SER A 12 58.08 1.42 -19.15
N THR A 13 57.13 2.32 -19.11
CA THR A 13 56.14 2.35 -18.01
C THR A 13 55.43 1.02 -18.05
N GLN A 14 55.80 0.10 -17.18
CA GLN A 14 54.97 -1.07 -16.89
C GLN A 14 53.65 -0.55 -16.30
N GLU A 15 52.68 -0.39 -17.16
CA GLU A 15 51.29 -0.39 -16.71
C GLU A 15 51.07 -1.74 -16.04
N ASN A 16 50.58 -1.71 -14.80
CA ASN A 16 50.08 -2.88 -14.09
C ASN A 16 48.89 -3.45 -14.87
N GLU A 17 49.15 -4.13 -15.98
CA GLU A 17 48.12 -4.89 -16.69
C GLU A 17 47.67 -6.03 -15.76
N ILE A 18 46.45 -5.94 -15.31
CA ILE A 18 45.80 -7.02 -14.56
C ILE A 18 45.65 -8.19 -15.53
N ASP A 19 46.46 -9.21 -15.37
CA ASP A 19 46.39 -10.43 -16.19
C ASP A 19 45.08 -11.18 -15.86
N LEU A 20 44.07 -10.94 -16.70
CA LEU A 20 42.74 -11.54 -16.56
C LEU A 20 42.80 -13.07 -16.65
N LEU A 21 43.70 -13.65 -17.45
CA LEU A 21 43.86 -15.10 -17.59
C LEU A 21 44.35 -15.73 -16.27
N ARG A 22 45.25 -15.05 -15.59
CA ARG A 22 45.77 -15.45 -14.27
C ARG A 22 44.65 -15.43 -13.22
N LEU A 23 43.80 -14.37 -13.20
CA LEU A 23 42.66 -14.29 -12.29
C LEU A 23 41.66 -15.42 -12.51
N VAL A 24 41.40 -15.80 -13.76
CA VAL A 24 40.56 -16.95 -14.11
C VAL A 24 41.17 -18.27 -13.61
N GLY A 25 42.51 -18.44 -13.74
CA GLY A 25 43.23 -19.60 -13.21
C GLY A 25 43.09 -19.74 -11.70
N GLU A 26 43.25 -18.63 -10.94
CA GLU A 26 43.10 -18.59 -9.48
C GLU A 26 41.67 -18.92 -9.04
N LEU A 27 40.68 -18.43 -9.78
CA LEU A 27 39.26 -18.79 -9.53
C LEU A 27 39.00 -20.27 -9.78
N TRP A 28 39.62 -20.85 -10.83
CA TRP A 28 39.46 -22.27 -11.15
C TRP A 28 40.11 -23.19 -10.10
N ASP A 29 41.24 -22.81 -9.56
CA ASP A 29 41.92 -23.56 -8.50
C ASP A 29 41.14 -23.54 -7.19
N HIS A 30 40.45 -22.42 -6.89
CA HIS A 30 39.62 -22.26 -5.71
C HIS A 30 38.13 -22.60 -5.93
N ARG A 31 37.74 -23.25 -7.06
CA ARG A 31 36.36 -23.58 -7.41
C ARG A 31 35.59 -24.31 -6.30
N LYS A 32 36.28 -25.21 -5.55
CA LYS A 32 35.63 -25.93 -4.44
C LYS A 32 35.23 -24.99 -3.30
N PHE A 33 36.05 -23.99 -3.00
CA PHE A 33 35.75 -22.97 -2.00
C PHE A 33 34.58 -22.09 -2.49
N ILE A 34 34.63 -21.62 -3.74
CA ILE A 34 33.56 -20.82 -4.34
C ILE A 34 32.23 -21.56 -4.29
N ILE A 35 32.20 -22.83 -4.74
CA ILE A 35 31.00 -23.66 -4.73
C ILE A 35 30.48 -23.88 -3.29
N SER A 36 31.39 -24.17 -2.33
CA SER A 36 30.98 -24.39 -0.94
C SER A 36 30.38 -23.15 -0.29
N VAL A 37 30.97 -21.98 -0.49
CA VAL A 37 30.49 -20.71 0.06
C VAL A 37 29.18 -20.31 -0.61
N THR A 38 29.10 -20.40 -1.94
CA THR A 38 27.87 -20.11 -2.69
C THR A 38 26.74 -21.04 -2.28
N ALA A 39 27.03 -22.35 -2.14
CA ALA A 39 26.03 -23.33 -1.68
C ALA A 39 25.57 -23.04 -0.25
N LEU A 40 26.46 -22.61 0.65
CA LEU A 40 26.12 -22.23 2.02
C LEU A 40 25.17 -21.04 2.05
N PHE A 41 25.47 -19.97 1.32
CA PHE A 41 24.60 -18.80 1.23
C PHE A 41 23.25 -19.11 0.61
N THR A 42 23.25 -19.95 -0.44
CA THR A 42 22.01 -20.41 -1.07
C THR A 42 21.17 -21.23 -0.08
N LEU A 43 21.79 -22.12 0.69
CA LEU A 43 21.11 -22.93 1.71
C LEU A 43 20.53 -22.07 2.82
N ILE A 44 21.25 -21.03 3.27
CA ILE A 44 20.77 -20.05 4.24
C ILE A 44 19.56 -19.30 3.68
N ALA A 45 19.61 -18.87 2.41
CA ALA A 45 18.50 -18.18 1.74
C ALA A 45 17.26 -19.08 1.61
N VAL A 46 17.44 -20.35 1.29
CA VAL A 46 16.37 -21.35 1.25
C VAL A 46 15.78 -21.57 2.65
N ALA A 47 16.62 -21.76 3.66
CA ALA A 47 16.19 -21.94 5.05
C ALA A 47 15.41 -20.70 5.54
N TYR A 48 15.90 -19.49 5.29
CA TYR A 48 15.21 -18.26 5.59
C TYR A 48 13.85 -18.17 4.88
N SER A 49 13.79 -18.51 3.59
CA SER A 49 12.56 -18.47 2.80
C SER A 49 11.50 -19.48 3.25
N LEU A 50 11.92 -20.62 3.81
CA LEU A 50 11.01 -21.64 4.35
C LEU A 50 10.55 -21.31 5.79
N LEU A 51 11.43 -20.72 6.60
CA LEU A 51 11.15 -20.40 8.00
C LEU A 51 10.41 -19.05 8.16
N SER A 52 10.55 -18.12 7.20
CA SER A 52 9.88 -16.84 7.24
C SER A 52 8.36 -16.97 7.21
N THR A 53 7.63 -16.09 7.94
CA THR A 53 6.17 -16.07 7.96
C THR A 53 5.60 -15.70 6.59
N PRO A 54 4.67 -16.48 6.02
CA PRO A 54 4.01 -16.13 4.78
C PRO A 54 3.10 -14.91 5.03
N ILE A 55 3.16 -13.93 4.15
CA ILE A 55 2.28 -12.76 4.15
C ILE A 55 1.34 -12.91 2.97
N TYR A 56 0.05 -12.87 3.26
CA TYR A 56 -1.02 -12.91 2.28
C TYR A 56 -1.48 -11.50 1.95
N GLN A 57 -2.19 -11.37 0.84
CA GLN A 57 -2.84 -10.14 0.42
C GLN A 57 -4.31 -10.41 0.16
N ALA A 58 -5.16 -9.57 0.71
CA ALA A 58 -6.57 -9.49 0.37
C ALA A 58 -6.82 -8.23 -0.44
N ASP A 59 -7.78 -8.29 -1.36
CA ASP A 59 -8.23 -7.17 -2.16
C ASP A 59 -9.75 -7.12 -2.21
N THR A 60 -10.30 -5.91 -2.33
CA THR A 60 -11.72 -5.62 -2.54
C THR A 60 -11.86 -4.44 -3.49
N LEU A 61 -12.93 -4.45 -4.28
CA LEU A 61 -13.21 -3.42 -5.27
C LEU A 61 -14.44 -2.63 -4.87
N VAL A 62 -14.28 -1.31 -4.78
CA VAL A 62 -15.33 -0.36 -4.44
C VAL A 62 -15.46 0.65 -5.58
N GLN A 63 -16.69 0.86 -6.04
CA GLN A 63 -17.01 1.87 -7.04
C GLN A 63 -17.59 3.10 -6.35
N VAL A 64 -17.07 4.25 -6.70
CA VAL A 64 -17.64 5.57 -6.37
C VAL A 64 -18.33 6.09 -7.62
N GLU A 65 -19.67 6.10 -7.59
CA GLU A 65 -20.46 6.62 -8.70
C GLU A 65 -20.48 8.14 -8.67
N GLN A 66 -20.32 8.76 -9.84
CA GLN A 66 -20.55 10.19 -9.95
C GLN A 66 -22.02 10.48 -9.68
N LYS A 67 -22.31 11.47 -8.84
CA LYS A 67 -23.66 12.04 -8.84
C LYS A 67 -23.93 12.57 -10.25
N GLN A 68 -24.85 11.94 -10.95
CA GLN A 68 -25.46 12.54 -12.13
C GLN A 68 -26.18 13.82 -11.64
N GLY A 69 -25.46 14.92 -11.61
CA GLY A 69 -26.06 16.22 -11.49
C GLY A 69 -27.04 16.38 -12.65
N ASN A 70 -28.26 16.87 -12.36
CA ASN A 70 -29.36 17.07 -13.29
C ASN A 70 -28.89 17.27 -14.75
N ALA A 71 -29.59 16.62 -15.70
CA ALA A 71 -29.26 16.56 -17.14
C ALA A 71 -28.90 17.92 -17.81
N ILE A 72 -29.23 19.05 -17.20
CA ILE A 72 -28.91 20.40 -17.68
C ILE A 72 -27.44 20.78 -17.39
N LEU A 73 -26.79 20.20 -16.35
CA LEU A 73 -25.38 20.41 -16.07
C LEU A 73 -24.47 19.44 -16.80
N SER A 74 -24.97 18.28 -17.21
CA SER A 74 -24.17 17.33 -18.01
C SER A 74 -23.71 18.00 -19.32
N GLY A 75 -24.56 18.81 -19.94
CA GLY A 75 -24.16 19.61 -21.12
C GLY A 75 -23.15 20.71 -20.84
N LEU A 76 -22.94 21.11 -19.57
CA LEU A 76 -21.91 22.09 -19.18
C LEU A 76 -20.63 21.40 -18.69
N SER A 77 -20.75 20.24 -18.05
CA SER A 77 -19.60 19.43 -17.65
C SER A 77 -18.88 18.82 -18.85
N ASP A 78 -19.59 18.52 -19.95
CA ASP A 78 -18.96 18.10 -21.20
C ASP A 78 -18.11 19.19 -21.89
N MET A 79 -18.31 20.45 -21.52
CA MET A 79 -17.49 21.59 -21.99
C MET A 79 -16.29 21.91 -21.09
N ILE A 80 -16.18 21.29 -19.90
CA ILE A 80 -15.05 21.48 -18.98
C ILE A 80 -14.17 20.23 -19.06
N PRO A 81 -12.99 20.31 -19.72
CA PRO A 81 -12.04 19.21 -19.67
C PRO A 81 -11.57 19.07 -18.22
N ASN A 82 -11.78 17.89 -17.59
CA ASN A 82 -11.42 17.48 -16.22
C ASN A 82 -12.51 17.52 -15.14
N SER A 83 -13.72 17.14 -15.44
CA SER A 83 -14.66 16.71 -14.39
C SER A 83 -14.54 15.21 -14.09
N SER A 84 -13.29 14.71 -14.01
CA SER A 84 -13.02 13.36 -13.53
C SER A 84 -13.49 13.21 -12.08
N PRO A 85 -14.03 12.05 -11.68
CA PRO A 85 -14.30 11.81 -10.27
C PRO A 85 -13.01 12.02 -9.50
N GLU A 86 -13.01 12.98 -8.57
CA GLU A 86 -11.87 13.17 -7.68
C GLU A 86 -11.80 11.98 -6.73
N SER A 87 -11.13 10.91 -7.16
CA SER A 87 -10.88 9.72 -6.33
C SER A 87 -9.99 10.04 -5.12
N ALA A 88 -9.20 11.11 -5.20
CA ALA A 88 -8.26 11.49 -4.16
C ALA A 88 -8.91 11.80 -2.79
N PRO A 89 -10.01 12.56 -2.67
CA PRO A 89 -10.69 12.79 -1.40
C PRO A 89 -11.26 11.50 -0.80
N GLU A 90 -11.81 10.61 -1.63
CA GLU A 90 -12.39 9.35 -1.17
C GLU A 90 -11.30 8.37 -0.71
N ILE A 91 -10.13 8.35 -1.34
CA ILE A 91 -8.95 7.59 -0.87
C ILE A 91 -8.52 8.09 0.52
N GLN A 92 -8.46 9.40 0.73
CA GLN A 92 -8.11 9.96 2.04
C GLN A 92 -9.16 9.66 3.11
N LEU A 93 -10.43 9.65 2.74
CA LEU A 93 -11.53 9.30 3.65
C LEU A 93 -11.44 7.82 4.08
N LEU A 94 -11.17 6.90 3.15
CA LEU A 94 -10.96 5.48 3.44
C LEU A 94 -9.78 5.24 4.39
N GLN A 95 -8.72 6.04 4.29
CA GLN A 95 -7.54 5.98 5.17
C GLN A 95 -7.68 6.82 6.44
N SER A 96 -8.82 7.47 6.64
CA SER A 96 -9.06 8.36 7.76
C SER A 96 -9.15 7.59 9.09
N ARG A 97 -8.81 8.29 10.18
CA ARG A 97 -8.96 7.75 11.54
C ARG A 97 -10.41 7.39 11.88
N MET A 98 -11.38 8.08 11.27
CA MET A 98 -12.79 7.81 11.49
C MET A 98 -13.18 6.41 11.00
N ILE A 99 -12.80 6.02 9.79
CA ILE A 99 -13.13 4.71 9.21
C ILE A 99 -12.29 3.61 9.88
N LEU A 100 -10.97 3.82 9.98
CA LEU A 100 -10.06 2.84 10.55
C LEU A 100 -10.31 2.63 12.05
N GLY A 101 -10.58 3.71 12.81
CA GLY A 101 -10.90 3.63 14.23
C GLY A 101 -12.19 2.85 14.49
N LYS A 102 -13.24 3.09 13.68
CA LYS A 102 -14.48 2.31 13.77
C LYS A 102 -14.23 0.82 13.50
N THR A 103 -13.44 0.49 12.48
CA THR A 103 -13.06 -0.90 12.17
C THR A 103 -12.27 -1.55 13.31
N ILE A 104 -11.33 -0.80 13.91
CA ILE A 104 -10.53 -1.25 15.06
C ILE A 104 -11.42 -1.55 16.26
N ALA A 105 -12.41 -0.69 16.54
CA ALA A 105 -13.34 -0.89 17.64
C ALA A 105 -14.28 -2.09 17.37
N GLU A 106 -14.78 -2.23 16.15
CA GLU A 106 -15.68 -3.32 15.75
C GLU A 106 -15.02 -4.71 15.85
N LEU A 107 -13.77 -4.82 15.45
CA LEU A 107 -13.02 -6.07 15.40
C LEU A 107 -12.05 -6.27 16.58
N ASN A 108 -12.06 -5.38 17.57
CA ASN A 108 -11.16 -5.41 18.74
C ASN A 108 -9.66 -5.50 18.35
N LEU A 109 -9.23 -4.79 17.31
CA LEU A 109 -7.85 -4.88 16.79
C LEU A 109 -6.81 -4.20 17.69
N ARG A 110 -7.22 -3.65 18.81
CA ARG A 110 -6.32 -3.16 19.86
C ARG A 110 -5.69 -4.32 20.65
N ASP A 111 -6.42 -5.43 20.74
CA ASP A 111 -6.03 -6.59 21.52
C ASP A 111 -5.09 -7.47 20.71
N MET A 112 -3.85 -7.59 21.20
CA MET A 112 -2.81 -8.38 20.56
C MET A 112 -2.61 -9.66 21.36
N VAL A 113 -2.81 -10.78 20.69
CA VAL A 113 -2.62 -12.12 21.24
C VAL A 113 -1.63 -12.86 20.36
N GLU A 114 -0.44 -13.12 20.86
CA GLU A 114 0.60 -13.82 20.11
C GLU A 114 1.10 -15.02 20.88
N GLN A 115 1.10 -16.21 20.27
CA GLN A 115 1.74 -17.37 20.87
C GLN A 115 3.26 -17.14 20.90
N LYS A 116 3.87 -17.40 22.08
CA LYS A 116 5.31 -17.27 22.27
C LYS A 116 6.02 -18.48 21.67
N TYR A 117 6.88 -18.24 20.70
CA TYR A 117 7.72 -19.25 20.08
C TYR A 117 9.19 -18.99 20.39
N PHE A 118 10.02 -20.02 20.15
CA PHE A 118 11.48 -19.82 20.19
C PHE A 118 11.89 -18.72 19.21
N PRO A 119 12.77 -17.78 19.59
CA PRO A 119 13.15 -16.64 18.77
C PRO A 119 13.65 -17.07 17.38
N ILE A 120 13.29 -16.30 16.34
CA ILE A 120 13.74 -16.38 14.94
C ILE A 120 13.19 -17.60 14.18
N VAL A 121 13.34 -18.82 14.70
CA VAL A 121 13.03 -20.07 13.99
C VAL A 121 11.76 -20.77 14.45
N GLY A 122 11.26 -20.46 15.65
CA GLY A 122 10.18 -21.22 16.29
C GLY A 122 8.87 -21.25 15.51
N ARG A 123 8.39 -20.08 15.01
CA ARG A 123 7.19 -20.00 14.16
C ARG A 123 7.34 -20.78 12.85
N GLY A 124 8.52 -20.69 12.23
CA GLY A 124 8.83 -21.42 10.99
C GLY A 124 8.90 -22.91 11.19
N TRP A 125 9.52 -23.35 12.29
CA TRP A 125 9.64 -24.75 12.67
C TRP A 125 8.28 -25.38 12.97
N ALA A 126 7.44 -24.73 13.77
CA ALA A 126 6.09 -25.19 14.09
C ALA A 126 5.25 -25.44 12.81
N ARG A 127 5.39 -24.55 11.80
CA ARG A 127 4.73 -24.75 10.50
C ARG A 127 5.29 -25.93 9.70
N LEU A 128 6.60 -26.12 9.69
CA LEU A 128 7.22 -27.28 9.01
C LEU A 128 6.81 -28.61 9.64
N THR A 129 6.66 -28.64 10.97
CA THR A 129 6.19 -29.81 11.70
C THR A 129 4.67 -29.98 11.67
N LYS A 130 3.94 -29.06 10.97
CA LYS A 130 2.46 -29.02 10.91
C LYS A 130 1.81 -28.98 12.30
N GLU A 131 2.48 -28.42 13.27
CA GLU A 131 1.90 -28.16 14.58
C GLU A 131 0.86 -27.06 14.46
N LYS A 132 -0.37 -27.35 14.87
CA LYS A 132 -1.43 -26.33 14.86
C LYS A 132 -1.09 -25.27 15.91
N PRO A 133 -1.11 -23.96 15.53
CA PRO A 133 -0.92 -22.91 16.51
C PRO A 133 -2.02 -23.01 17.57
N GLY A 134 -1.68 -22.67 18.80
CA GLY A 134 -2.68 -22.52 19.85
C GLY A 134 -3.59 -21.32 19.54
N GLU A 135 -4.88 -21.49 19.74
CA GLU A 135 -5.88 -20.42 19.62
C GLU A 135 -6.32 -19.99 21.02
N LEU A 136 -6.31 -18.69 21.27
CA LEU A 136 -6.82 -18.06 22.48
C LEU A 136 -7.89 -17.05 22.10
N ALA A 137 -9.15 -17.30 22.46
CA ALA A 137 -10.26 -16.41 22.23
C ALA A 137 -10.50 -15.53 23.49
N ILE A 138 -10.41 -14.22 23.33
CA ILE A 138 -10.65 -13.24 24.39
C ILE A 138 -12.00 -12.60 24.16
N SER A 139 -12.89 -12.62 25.18
CA SER A 139 -14.17 -11.91 25.15
C SER A 139 -14.00 -10.43 25.47
N TRP A 140 -13.13 -10.13 26.43
CA TRP A 140 -12.87 -8.77 26.86
C TRP A 140 -11.48 -8.65 27.49
N MET A 141 -10.76 -7.59 27.14
CA MET A 141 -9.42 -7.31 27.68
C MET A 141 -9.26 -5.82 27.94
N HIS A 142 -8.72 -5.48 29.10
CA HIS A 142 -8.28 -4.15 29.44
C HIS A 142 -6.92 -4.24 30.12
N ILE A 143 -5.92 -3.69 29.49
CA ILE A 143 -4.55 -3.59 30.02
C ILE A 143 -4.20 -2.11 30.12
N PRO A 144 -4.02 -1.55 31.32
CA PRO A 144 -3.62 -0.17 31.47
C PRO A 144 -2.20 0.03 30.96
N GLN A 145 -1.91 1.21 30.43
CA GLN A 145 -0.53 1.58 30.10
C GLN A 145 0.24 1.92 31.37
N LEU A 146 1.41 1.37 31.54
CA LEU A 146 2.32 1.70 32.62
C LEU A 146 3.38 2.68 32.10
N ASN A 147 3.46 3.87 32.67
CA ASN A 147 4.43 4.91 32.29
C ASN A 147 4.39 5.29 30.77
N GLY A 148 3.22 5.18 30.13
CA GLY A 148 3.05 5.46 28.71
C GLY A 148 3.60 4.37 27.77
N GLN A 149 3.89 3.17 28.29
CA GLN A 149 4.30 2.01 27.52
C GLN A 149 3.24 0.90 27.63
N ASP A 150 3.09 0.14 26.55
CA ASP A 150 2.20 -1.01 26.53
C ASP A 150 2.74 -2.12 27.43
N GLN A 151 1.95 -2.52 28.43
CA GLN A 151 2.28 -3.68 29.25
C GLN A 151 2.15 -4.97 28.43
N GLN A 152 3.14 -5.84 28.58
CA GLN A 152 3.10 -7.19 28.04
C GLN A 152 2.83 -8.19 29.17
N LEU A 153 1.77 -8.95 29.02
CA LEU A 153 1.42 -10.01 29.96
C LEU A 153 1.70 -11.35 29.32
N THR A 154 2.23 -12.29 30.08
CA THR A 154 2.43 -13.66 29.60
C THR A 154 1.35 -14.56 30.21
N LEU A 155 0.55 -15.19 29.35
CA LEU A 155 -0.45 -16.16 29.75
C LEU A 155 0.09 -17.57 29.49
N THR A 156 0.19 -18.39 30.52
CA THR A 156 0.59 -19.81 30.44
C THR A 156 -0.64 -20.68 30.61
N VAL A 157 -0.90 -21.52 29.61
CA VAL A 157 -2.05 -22.44 29.60
C VAL A 157 -1.81 -23.58 30.59
N GLY A 158 -2.75 -23.80 31.48
CA GLY A 158 -2.79 -24.94 32.42
C GLY A 158 -3.68 -26.08 31.93
N GLU A 159 -4.04 -26.99 32.84
CA GLU A 159 -4.98 -28.06 32.58
C GLU A 159 -6.42 -27.64 32.89
N ASN A 160 -7.41 -28.30 32.25
CA ASN A 160 -8.85 -28.11 32.54
C ASN A 160 -9.36 -26.66 32.45
N GLY A 161 -8.82 -25.86 31.51
CA GLY A 161 -9.26 -24.47 31.33
C GLY A 161 -8.69 -23.49 32.35
N HIS A 162 -7.76 -23.91 33.21
CA HIS A 162 -6.98 -23.02 34.05
C HIS A 162 -5.88 -22.35 33.26
N TYR A 163 -5.49 -21.15 33.66
CA TYR A 163 -4.35 -20.44 33.10
C TYR A 163 -3.68 -19.59 34.18
N THR A 164 -2.41 -19.32 34.02
CA THR A 164 -1.64 -18.41 34.84
C THR A 164 -1.30 -17.17 34.03
N LEU A 165 -1.64 -16.00 34.55
CA LEU A 165 -1.33 -14.69 33.94
C LEU A 165 -0.18 -14.07 34.75
N GLU A 166 0.93 -13.79 34.07
CA GLU A 166 2.12 -13.18 34.64
C GLU A 166 2.29 -11.77 34.06
N GLY A 167 2.30 -10.77 34.91
CA GLY A 167 2.68 -9.38 34.62
C GLY A 167 4.06 -9.08 35.20
N GLU A 168 4.51 -7.82 35.13
CA GLU A 168 5.80 -7.37 35.71
C GLU A 168 5.82 -7.52 37.22
N GLU A 169 4.72 -7.25 37.91
CA GLU A 169 4.66 -7.19 39.37
C GLU A 169 3.67 -8.19 39.98
N PHE A 170 2.94 -8.95 39.18
CA PHE A 170 1.92 -9.88 39.67
C PHE A 170 1.88 -11.19 38.90
N THR A 171 1.45 -12.26 39.59
CA THR A 171 1.08 -13.53 38.98
C THR A 171 -0.28 -13.94 39.54
N VAL A 172 -1.24 -14.24 38.67
CA VAL A 172 -2.61 -14.61 39.05
C VAL A 172 -3.07 -15.82 38.24
N ASN A 173 -3.76 -16.73 38.92
CA ASN A 173 -4.41 -17.86 38.26
C ASN A 173 -5.86 -17.50 37.92
N GLY A 174 -6.25 -17.83 36.68
CA GLY A 174 -7.59 -17.63 36.16
C GLY A 174 -8.18 -18.91 35.61
N MET A 175 -9.46 -18.84 35.28
CA MET A 175 -10.22 -19.92 34.65
C MET A 175 -11.00 -19.38 33.46
N VAL A 176 -11.09 -20.15 32.37
CA VAL A 176 -11.88 -19.80 31.19
C VAL A 176 -13.33 -19.49 31.57
N GLY A 177 -13.89 -18.46 30.99
CA GLY A 177 -15.25 -17.96 31.26
C GLY A 177 -15.37 -17.07 32.49
N GLN A 178 -14.33 -16.96 33.34
CA GLN A 178 -14.34 -16.08 34.51
C GLN A 178 -13.61 -14.76 34.24
N ARG A 179 -14.17 -13.67 34.76
CA ARG A 179 -13.51 -12.35 34.72
C ARG A 179 -12.42 -12.30 35.79
N LEU A 180 -11.21 -12.12 35.35
CA LEU A 180 -10.05 -11.88 36.20
C LEU A 180 -9.78 -10.38 36.24
N GLU A 181 -9.59 -9.83 37.45
CA GLU A 181 -9.29 -8.42 37.64
C GLU A 181 -8.19 -8.29 38.72
N LYS A 182 -7.07 -7.68 38.35
CA LYS A 182 -5.93 -7.48 39.21
C LYS A 182 -5.09 -6.28 38.74
N ASP A 183 -4.76 -5.36 39.66
CA ASP A 183 -3.88 -4.20 39.44
C ASP A 183 -4.27 -3.37 38.17
N GLY A 184 -5.57 -3.17 37.95
CA GLY A 184 -6.11 -2.46 36.80
C GLY A 184 -6.18 -3.28 35.51
N VAL A 185 -5.54 -4.44 35.45
CA VAL A 185 -5.70 -5.40 34.35
C VAL A 185 -7.00 -6.17 34.53
N ALA A 186 -7.81 -6.22 33.51
CA ALA A 186 -9.02 -7.02 33.50
C ALA A 186 -9.11 -7.85 32.22
N LEU A 187 -9.36 -9.15 32.36
CA LEU A 187 -9.34 -10.12 31.27
C LEU A 187 -10.47 -11.13 31.42
N THR A 188 -11.14 -11.45 30.33
CA THR A 188 -12.09 -12.55 30.24
C THR A 188 -11.77 -13.38 29.01
N ILE A 189 -11.37 -14.62 29.24
CA ILE A 189 -11.04 -15.57 28.17
C ILE A 189 -12.30 -16.37 27.84
N ALA A 190 -12.67 -16.39 26.55
CA ALA A 190 -13.82 -17.14 26.06
C ALA A 190 -13.50 -18.61 25.86
N ASP A 191 -12.35 -18.91 25.25
CA ASP A 191 -11.94 -20.29 24.91
C ASP A 191 -10.42 -20.38 24.77
N ILE A 192 -9.86 -21.55 25.10
CA ILE A 192 -8.44 -21.89 24.95
C ILE A 192 -8.33 -23.22 24.20
N LYS A 193 -7.80 -23.17 22.98
CA LYS A 193 -7.47 -24.37 22.19
C LYS A 193 -5.96 -24.50 22.04
N ALA A 194 -5.28 -24.79 23.13
CA ALA A 194 -3.84 -24.94 23.17
C ALA A 194 -3.43 -26.07 24.13
N LYS A 195 -2.25 -26.63 23.93
CA LYS A 195 -1.69 -27.65 24.84
C LYS A 195 -1.31 -26.99 26.17
N PRO A 196 -1.45 -27.72 27.31
CA PRO A 196 -0.90 -27.23 28.58
C PRO A 196 0.58 -26.87 28.44
N GLY A 197 1.01 -25.77 29.08
CA GLY A 197 2.36 -25.23 28.95
C GLY A 197 2.56 -24.26 27.76
N THR A 198 1.59 -24.11 26.86
CA THR A 198 1.67 -23.10 25.81
C THR A 198 1.62 -21.70 26.41
N GLN A 199 2.51 -20.83 25.95
CA GLN A 199 2.56 -19.44 26.41
C GLN A 199 2.03 -18.48 25.32
N PHE A 200 1.21 -17.51 25.75
CA PHE A 200 0.75 -16.41 24.92
C PHE A 200 1.22 -15.09 25.51
N VAL A 201 1.63 -14.18 24.66
CA VAL A 201 1.90 -12.79 25.02
C VAL A 201 0.66 -11.97 24.70
N LEU A 202 0.12 -11.30 25.69
CA LEU A 202 -1.03 -10.41 25.60
C LEU A 202 -0.55 -8.97 25.72
N SER A 203 -1.00 -8.11 24.86
CA SER A 203 -0.79 -6.65 24.98
C SER A 203 -1.97 -5.91 24.38
N GLN A 204 -2.20 -4.68 24.81
CA GLN A 204 -3.27 -3.84 24.29
C GLN A 204 -2.68 -2.53 23.79
N ARG A 205 -2.80 -2.30 22.49
CA ARG A 205 -2.35 -1.06 21.84
C ARG A 205 -3.30 0.09 22.12
N THR A 206 -2.77 1.31 22.10
CA THR A 206 -3.61 2.49 22.00
C THR A 206 -4.37 2.49 20.67
N GLU A 207 -5.50 3.20 20.62
CA GLU A 207 -6.26 3.35 19.38
C GLU A 207 -5.39 3.94 18.25
N LEU A 208 -4.58 4.96 18.58
CA LEU A 208 -3.71 5.60 17.59
C LEU A 208 -2.63 4.65 17.05
N GLU A 209 -2.05 3.83 17.90
CA GLU A 209 -1.06 2.82 17.49
C GLU A 209 -1.69 1.74 16.59
N ALA A 210 -2.90 1.29 16.94
CA ALA A 210 -3.65 0.35 16.13
C ALA A 210 -4.00 0.94 14.75
N ILE A 211 -4.42 2.23 14.68
CA ILE A 211 -4.67 2.94 13.43
C ILE A 211 -3.38 3.03 12.60
N ASN A 212 -2.27 3.45 13.20
CA ASN A 212 -0.99 3.56 12.51
C ASN A 212 -0.47 2.21 12.01
N ALA A 213 -0.69 1.14 12.77
CA ALA A 213 -0.34 -0.22 12.35
C ALA A 213 -1.19 -0.66 11.15
N LEU A 214 -2.49 -0.37 11.18
CA LEU A 214 -3.41 -0.70 10.09
C LEU A 214 -3.06 0.09 8.82
N GLN A 215 -2.76 1.38 8.93
CA GLN A 215 -2.35 2.23 7.80
C GLN A 215 -1.08 1.74 7.08
N LYS A 216 -0.15 1.07 7.78
CA LYS A 216 1.06 0.51 7.17
C LYS A 216 0.79 -0.70 6.28
N THR A 217 -0.27 -1.43 6.54
CA THR A 217 -0.63 -2.67 5.83
C THR A 217 -1.79 -2.50 4.86
N PHE A 218 -2.54 -1.40 4.99
CA PHE A 218 -3.68 -1.04 4.18
C PHE A 218 -3.29 -0.02 3.10
N THR A 219 -3.65 -0.28 1.87
CA THR A 219 -3.40 0.60 0.73
C THR A 219 -4.66 0.74 -0.11
N VAL A 220 -4.93 1.94 -0.56
CA VAL A 220 -6.03 2.25 -1.47
C VAL A 220 -5.44 2.86 -2.73
N SER A 221 -5.82 2.36 -3.88
CA SER A 221 -5.40 2.86 -5.19
C SER A 221 -6.57 2.90 -6.16
N GLU A 222 -6.54 3.79 -7.10
CA GLU A 222 -7.49 3.78 -8.20
C GLU A 222 -7.03 2.76 -9.25
N ARG A 223 -7.91 1.83 -9.62
CA ARG A 223 -7.58 0.74 -10.56
C ARG A 223 -7.31 1.24 -11.98
N SER A 224 -8.04 2.28 -12.40
CA SER A 224 -7.87 2.97 -13.68
C SER A 224 -8.15 4.44 -13.48
N LYS A 225 -7.33 5.31 -14.05
CA LYS A 225 -7.52 6.77 -13.92
C LYS A 225 -8.94 7.18 -14.31
N GLU A 226 -9.55 8.00 -13.47
CA GLU A 226 -10.88 8.60 -13.72
C GLU A 226 -12.04 7.59 -13.81
N SER A 227 -11.83 6.35 -13.36
CA SER A 227 -12.88 5.33 -13.40
C SER A 227 -13.79 5.34 -12.17
N GLY A 228 -13.41 6.01 -11.08
CA GLY A 228 -14.07 5.90 -9.79
C GLY A 228 -13.98 4.52 -9.15
N MET A 229 -13.17 3.61 -9.71
CA MET A 229 -12.96 2.25 -9.19
C MET A 229 -11.78 2.26 -8.23
N LEU A 230 -12.04 2.09 -6.95
CA LEU A 230 -11.05 2.04 -5.89
C LEU A 230 -10.74 0.59 -5.53
N GLU A 231 -9.48 0.20 -5.66
CA GLU A 231 -8.97 -1.08 -5.20
C GLU A 231 -8.36 -0.90 -3.81
N LEU A 232 -8.94 -1.56 -2.84
CA LEU A 232 -8.48 -1.59 -1.47
C LEU A 232 -7.70 -2.88 -1.28
N THR A 233 -6.46 -2.78 -0.83
CA THR A 233 -5.60 -3.94 -0.58
C THR A 233 -5.08 -3.94 0.84
N MET A 234 -4.96 -5.13 1.41
CA MET A 234 -4.41 -5.32 2.75
C MET A 234 -3.49 -6.54 2.79
N THR A 235 -2.37 -6.40 3.51
CA THR A 235 -1.41 -7.49 3.69
C THR A 235 -1.32 -7.91 5.15
N GLY A 236 -1.20 -9.21 5.41
CA GLY A 236 -1.05 -9.77 6.76
C GLY A 236 -0.73 -11.26 6.75
N ASP A 237 -0.45 -11.81 7.92
CA ASP A 237 -0.11 -13.22 8.12
C ASP A 237 -1.33 -14.14 8.27
N ASP A 238 -2.47 -13.60 8.73
CA ASP A 238 -3.74 -14.32 8.82
C ASP A 238 -4.68 -13.92 7.67
N PRO A 239 -4.93 -14.83 6.70
CA PRO A 239 -5.78 -14.56 5.54
C PRO A 239 -7.25 -14.29 5.91
N GLN A 240 -7.75 -14.89 7.00
CA GLN A 240 -9.13 -14.66 7.43
C GLN A 240 -9.30 -13.31 8.12
N LEU A 241 -8.32 -12.92 8.93
CA LEU A 241 -8.34 -11.64 9.63
C LEU A 241 -8.26 -10.46 8.64
N ILE A 242 -7.34 -10.49 7.68
CA ILE A 242 -7.21 -9.43 6.68
C ILE A 242 -8.47 -9.28 5.82
N THR A 243 -9.13 -10.40 5.46
CA THR A 243 -10.42 -10.38 4.75
C THR A 243 -11.51 -9.72 5.60
N ARG A 244 -11.62 -10.06 6.89
CA ARG A 244 -12.61 -9.45 7.80
C ARG A 244 -12.35 -7.96 7.99
N ILE A 245 -11.10 -7.56 8.18
CA ILE A 245 -10.74 -6.14 8.34
C ILE A 245 -11.10 -5.37 7.08
N LEU A 246 -10.73 -5.88 5.91
CA LEU A 246 -10.97 -5.19 4.65
C LEU A 246 -12.46 -5.06 4.33
N ASN A 247 -13.26 -6.10 4.62
CA ASN A 247 -14.73 -6.04 4.52
C ASN A 247 -15.32 -5.04 5.52
N SER A 248 -14.83 -4.99 6.77
CA SER A 248 -15.30 -4.01 7.75
C SER A 248 -14.96 -2.58 7.32
N ILE A 249 -13.74 -2.32 6.79
CA ILE A 249 -13.37 -0.99 6.24
C ILE A 249 -14.32 -0.61 5.10
N ALA A 250 -14.54 -1.50 4.13
CA ALA A 250 -15.43 -1.25 3.00
C ALA A 250 -16.87 -0.97 3.44
N ASN A 251 -17.39 -1.76 4.39
CA ASN A 251 -18.73 -1.56 4.94
C ASN A 251 -18.84 -0.28 5.77
N ASN A 252 -17.86 0.04 6.61
CA ASN A 252 -17.82 1.27 7.40
C ASN A 252 -17.76 2.50 6.51
N TYR A 253 -17.01 2.44 5.40
CA TYR A 253 -16.99 3.48 4.40
C TYR A 253 -18.35 3.64 3.70
N LEU A 254 -18.97 2.53 3.28
CA LEU A 254 -20.31 2.53 2.69
C LEU A 254 -21.35 3.16 3.64
N GLN A 255 -21.36 2.74 4.91
CA GLN A 255 -22.27 3.28 5.93
C GLN A 255 -22.03 4.77 6.18
N GLN A 256 -20.78 5.20 6.23
CA GLN A 256 -20.42 6.61 6.39
C GLN A 256 -20.87 7.45 5.18
N ASN A 257 -20.71 6.91 3.97
CA ASN A 257 -21.16 7.57 2.74
C ASN A 257 -22.69 7.74 2.73
N ILE A 258 -23.44 6.68 3.07
CA ILE A 258 -24.89 6.73 3.20
C ILE A 258 -25.32 7.74 4.27
N ALA A 259 -24.68 7.73 5.44
CA ALA A 259 -24.99 8.66 6.53
C ALA A 259 -24.72 10.13 6.14
N ARG A 260 -23.61 10.38 5.46
CA ARG A 260 -23.26 11.72 4.92
C ARG A 260 -24.31 12.19 3.93
N GLN A 261 -24.70 11.32 2.98
CA GLN A 261 -25.73 11.65 1.99
C GLN A 261 -27.09 11.92 2.65
N ALA A 262 -27.51 11.08 3.57
CA ALA A 262 -28.76 11.26 4.31
C ALA A 262 -28.79 12.56 5.14
N ALA A 263 -27.64 12.95 5.73
CA ALA A 263 -27.52 14.21 6.46
C ALA A 263 -27.65 15.44 5.51
N GLN A 264 -27.01 15.39 4.34
CA GLN A 264 -27.13 16.45 3.32
C GLN A 264 -28.57 16.56 2.80
N ASP A 265 -29.20 15.42 2.48
CA ASP A 265 -30.59 15.39 2.01
C ASP A 265 -31.56 15.90 3.10
N SER A 266 -31.30 15.58 4.37
CA SER A 266 -32.09 16.07 5.51
C SER A 266 -32.00 17.59 5.66
N GLN A 267 -30.79 18.16 5.54
CA GLN A 267 -30.59 19.60 5.62
C GLN A 267 -31.27 20.32 4.47
N SER A 268 -31.19 19.75 3.25
CA SER A 268 -31.88 20.30 2.08
C SER A 268 -33.41 20.21 2.22
N LEU A 269 -33.93 19.12 2.76
CA LEU A 269 -35.36 18.96 3.04
C LEU A 269 -35.86 19.99 4.08
N GLU A 270 -35.12 20.20 5.16
CA GLU A 270 -35.46 21.21 6.17
C GLU A 270 -35.52 22.63 5.57
N PHE A 271 -34.57 22.95 4.70
CA PHE A 271 -34.60 24.23 3.97
C PHE A 271 -35.85 24.34 3.09
N LEU A 272 -36.17 23.31 2.30
CA LEU A 272 -37.35 23.31 1.44
C LEU A 272 -38.67 23.37 2.22
N GLN A 273 -38.75 22.69 3.35
CA GLN A 273 -39.92 22.74 4.23
C GLN A 273 -40.20 24.15 4.78
N ARG A 274 -39.14 24.94 4.99
CA ARG A 274 -39.28 26.36 5.40
C ARG A 274 -39.66 27.26 4.24
N GLN A 275 -39.11 27.02 3.04
CA GLN A 275 -39.32 27.85 1.87
C GLN A 275 -40.63 27.64 1.14
N LEU A 276 -41.12 26.40 1.08
CA LEU A 276 -42.39 26.05 0.38
C LEU A 276 -43.60 26.85 0.85
N PRO A 277 -43.86 27.05 2.16
CA PRO A 277 -44.99 27.87 2.62
C PRO A 277 -44.86 29.34 2.22
N GLU A 278 -43.61 29.86 2.21
CA GLU A 278 -43.34 31.25 1.82
C GLU A 278 -43.63 31.47 0.32
N VAL A 279 -43.08 30.61 -0.53
CA VAL A 279 -43.33 30.65 -1.98
C VAL A 279 -44.80 30.41 -2.30
N ARG A 280 -45.47 29.53 -1.55
CA ARG A 280 -46.94 29.35 -1.68
C ARG A 280 -47.71 30.61 -1.37
N SER A 281 -47.38 31.28 -0.27
CA SER A 281 -48.03 32.55 0.12
C SER A 281 -47.79 33.66 -0.93
N GLU A 282 -46.58 33.74 -1.50
CA GLU A 282 -46.26 34.69 -2.59
C GLU A 282 -47.09 34.38 -3.84
N LEU A 283 -47.26 33.10 -4.21
CA LEU A 283 -48.09 32.66 -5.33
C LEU A 283 -49.57 33.06 -5.11
N ASP A 284 -50.11 32.71 -3.94
CA ASP A 284 -51.51 33.03 -3.58
C ASP A 284 -51.75 34.56 -3.65
N GLN A 285 -50.79 35.38 -3.19
CA GLN A 285 -50.88 36.87 -3.31
C GLN A 285 -50.80 37.35 -4.77
N ALA A 286 -49.98 36.72 -5.59
CA ALA A 286 -49.90 37.05 -7.01
C ALA A 286 -51.16 36.70 -7.77
N GLU A 287 -51.76 35.50 -7.47
CA GLU A 287 -53.05 35.08 -8.03
C GLU A 287 -54.19 36.04 -7.61
N GLU A 288 -54.22 36.47 -6.36
CA GLU A 288 -55.20 37.43 -5.87
C GLU A 288 -55.09 38.77 -6.60
N LYS A 289 -53.89 39.32 -6.72
CA LYS A 289 -53.63 40.59 -7.47
C LYS A 289 -54.09 40.51 -8.92
N LEU A 290 -53.81 39.40 -9.60
CA LEU A 290 -54.27 39.15 -10.97
C LEU A 290 -55.79 39.06 -11.05
N ASN A 291 -56.44 38.35 -10.14
CA ASN A 291 -57.89 38.19 -10.11
C ASN A 291 -58.59 39.54 -9.84
N VAL A 292 -58.14 40.32 -8.86
CA VAL A 292 -58.70 41.66 -8.54
C VAL A 292 -58.54 42.59 -9.78
N TYR A 293 -57.40 42.58 -10.45
CA TYR A 293 -57.19 43.42 -11.65
C TYR A 293 -58.13 42.98 -12.79
N ARG A 294 -58.32 41.69 -13.05
CA ARG A 294 -59.25 41.17 -14.06
C ARG A 294 -60.73 41.51 -13.76
N GLN A 295 -61.17 41.49 -12.49
CA GLN A 295 -62.51 41.90 -12.08
C GLN A 295 -62.76 43.41 -12.30
N GLN A 296 -61.75 44.26 -12.05
CA GLN A 296 -61.87 45.73 -12.21
C GLN A 296 -61.89 46.18 -13.66
N ARG A 297 -61.37 45.39 -14.60
CA ARG A 297 -61.16 45.78 -16.01
C ARG A 297 -61.99 45.02 -17.02
N ASP A 298 -62.97 44.28 -16.59
CA ASP A 298 -63.89 43.48 -17.41
C ASP A 298 -63.19 42.66 -18.48
N SER A 299 -62.48 41.62 -18.05
CA SER A 299 -61.90 40.51 -18.82
C SER A 299 -61.05 40.94 -20.05
N VAL A 300 -59.82 41.41 -19.82
CA VAL A 300 -58.82 41.57 -20.91
C VAL A 300 -58.21 40.24 -21.26
N ASP A 301 -58.64 39.66 -22.40
CA ASP A 301 -58.00 38.44 -22.94
C ASP A 301 -56.66 38.81 -23.55
N LEU A 302 -55.59 38.06 -23.19
CA LEU A 302 -54.26 38.28 -23.71
C LEU A 302 -54.19 37.85 -25.18
N ASN A 303 -53.73 38.76 -26.07
CA ASN A 303 -53.45 38.41 -27.46
C ASN A 303 -52.41 37.26 -27.53
N LEU A 304 -52.47 36.49 -28.62
CA LEU A 304 -51.52 35.37 -28.87
C LEU A 304 -50.06 35.78 -28.73
N GLU A 305 -49.72 36.99 -29.21
CA GLU A 305 -48.37 37.54 -29.10
C GLU A 305 -47.96 37.81 -27.62
N ALA A 306 -48.89 38.36 -26.82
CA ALA A 306 -48.65 38.59 -25.39
C ALA A 306 -48.50 37.28 -24.64
N LYS A 307 -49.27 36.23 -24.96
CA LYS A 307 -49.11 34.87 -24.39
C LYS A 307 -47.77 34.25 -24.73
N ALA A 308 -47.31 34.37 -25.99
CA ALA A 308 -46.00 33.86 -26.41
C ALA A 308 -44.84 34.57 -25.71
N VAL A 309 -44.90 35.91 -25.55
CA VAL A 309 -43.90 36.68 -24.80
C VAL A 309 -43.92 36.31 -23.31
N LEU A 310 -45.09 36.09 -22.71
CA LEU A 310 -45.23 35.63 -21.33
C LEU A 310 -44.54 34.29 -21.12
N GLU A 311 -44.81 33.29 -21.98
CA GLU A 311 -44.22 31.98 -21.91
C GLU A 311 -42.68 32.04 -22.01
N GLN A 312 -42.14 32.87 -22.93
CA GLN A 312 -40.70 33.06 -23.04
C GLN A 312 -40.10 33.73 -21.77
N ILE A 313 -40.76 34.75 -21.19
CA ILE A 313 -40.28 35.40 -19.96
C ILE A 313 -40.28 34.41 -18.80
N VAL A 314 -41.37 33.65 -18.61
CA VAL A 314 -41.46 32.64 -17.54
C VAL A 314 -40.38 31.58 -17.68
N ASN A 315 -40.09 31.14 -18.91
CA ASN A 315 -39.03 30.18 -19.16
C ASN A 315 -37.65 30.75 -18.79
N VAL A 316 -37.35 31.98 -19.17
CA VAL A 316 -36.08 32.65 -18.82
C VAL A 316 -35.98 32.86 -17.31
N ASP A 317 -37.06 33.31 -16.65
CA ASP A 317 -37.07 33.51 -15.20
C ASP A 317 -36.88 32.18 -14.43
N ASN A 318 -37.48 31.10 -14.89
CA ASN A 318 -37.26 29.74 -14.33
C ASN A 318 -35.80 29.31 -14.44
N GLN A 319 -35.18 29.51 -15.61
CA GLN A 319 -33.78 29.18 -15.79
C GLN A 319 -32.85 30.06 -14.91
N LEU A 320 -33.18 31.35 -14.73
CA LEU A 320 -32.45 32.26 -13.84
C LEU A 320 -32.58 31.79 -12.37
N ASN A 321 -33.78 31.41 -11.94
CA ASN A 321 -34.02 30.89 -10.60
C ASN A 321 -33.22 29.61 -10.37
N GLU A 322 -33.23 28.68 -11.32
CA GLU A 322 -32.44 27.45 -11.25
C GLU A 322 -30.94 27.74 -11.11
N LEU A 323 -30.42 28.69 -11.91
CA LEU A 323 -29.02 29.13 -11.79
C LEU A 323 -28.72 29.77 -10.43
N THR A 324 -29.65 30.53 -9.87
CA THR A 324 -29.49 31.17 -8.55
C THR A 324 -29.41 30.12 -7.43
N PHE A 325 -30.26 29.08 -7.45
CA PHE A 325 -30.16 27.95 -6.50
C PHE A 325 -28.82 27.25 -6.65
N ARG A 326 -28.35 27.02 -7.87
CA ARG A 326 -27.04 26.39 -8.11
C ARG A 326 -25.88 27.28 -7.69
N GLU A 327 -25.98 28.61 -7.90
CA GLU A 327 -24.97 29.53 -7.40
C GLU A 327 -24.83 29.44 -5.89
N ALA A 328 -25.94 29.34 -5.15
CA ALA A 328 -25.94 29.17 -3.72
C ALA A 328 -25.26 27.86 -3.29
N GLU A 329 -25.52 26.77 -4.02
CA GLU A 329 -24.91 25.45 -3.77
C GLU A 329 -23.40 25.47 -4.09
N ILE A 330 -23.02 25.98 -5.25
CA ILE A 330 -21.62 26.04 -5.71
C ILE A 330 -20.79 27.02 -4.88
N SER A 331 -21.38 28.13 -4.41
CA SER A 331 -20.68 29.14 -3.60
C SER A 331 -20.14 28.59 -2.27
N GLN A 332 -20.71 27.51 -1.76
CA GLN A 332 -20.23 26.82 -0.57
C GLN A 332 -19.01 25.92 -0.87
N LEU A 333 -18.84 25.47 -2.11
CA LEU A 333 -17.82 24.51 -2.52
C LEU A 333 -16.64 25.17 -3.24
N TYR A 334 -16.89 26.24 -4.01
CA TYR A 334 -15.89 26.86 -4.89
C TYR A 334 -15.82 28.38 -4.74
N LYS A 335 -14.62 28.94 -4.85
CA LYS A 335 -14.39 30.38 -4.92
C LYS A 335 -14.82 30.94 -6.28
N LYS A 336 -15.13 32.25 -6.35
CA LYS A 336 -15.63 32.94 -7.55
C LYS A 336 -14.72 32.85 -8.79
N ASP A 337 -13.42 32.57 -8.60
CA ASP A 337 -12.44 32.44 -9.68
C ASP A 337 -12.41 31.06 -10.32
N HIS A 338 -13.13 30.09 -9.75
CA HIS A 338 -13.15 28.72 -10.26
C HIS A 338 -13.84 28.68 -11.64
N PRO A 339 -13.32 27.87 -12.62
CA PRO A 339 -13.89 27.80 -13.98
C PRO A 339 -15.40 27.50 -14.00
N THR A 340 -15.85 26.58 -13.17
CA THR A 340 -17.27 26.19 -13.02
C THR A 340 -18.13 27.37 -12.55
N TYR A 341 -17.63 28.18 -11.60
CA TYR A 341 -18.36 29.35 -11.11
C TYR A 341 -18.44 30.45 -12.21
N ARG A 342 -17.37 30.63 -12.96
CA ARG A 342 -17.35 31.60 -14.10
C ARG A 342 -18.32 31.21 -15.20
N ALA A 343 -18.35 29.94 -15.61
CA ALA A 343 -19.29 29.45 -16.63
C ALA A 343 -20.75 29.63 -16.21
N LEU A 344 -21.06 29.45 -14.91
CA LEU A 344 -22.40 29.73 -14.39
C LEU A 344 -22.75 31.20 -14.46
N LEU A 345 -21.83 32.12 -14.12
CA LEU A 345 -22.03 33.55 -14.21
C LEU A 345 -22.24 34.03 -15.66
N GLU A 346 -21.50 33.48 -16.63
CA GLU A 346 -21.67 33.75 -18.06
C GLU A 346 -23.06 33.37 -18.57
N LYS A 347 -23.51 32.16 -18.22
CA LYS A 347 -24.85 31.68 -18.56
C LYS A 347 -25.93 32.55 -17.94
N ARG A 348 -25.77 32.97 -16.68
CA ARG A 348 -26.66 33.89 -16.02
C ARG A 348 -26.72 35.23 -16.74
N GLN A 349 -25.57 35.80 -17.11
CA GLN A 349 -25.50 37.06 -17.84
C GLN A 349 -26.25 37.01 -19.20
N THR A 350 -26.12 35.89 -19.92
CA THR A 350 -26.82 35.68 -21.19
C THR A 350 -28.34 35.68 -21.00
N LEU A 351 -28.82 34.93 -19.98
CA LEU A 351 -30.26 34.89 -19.67
C LEU A 351 -30.78 36.25 -19.18
N GLU A 352 -30.01 37.04 -18.42
CA GLU A 352 -30.35 38.38 -18.00
C GLU A 352 -30.47 39.37 -19.21
N GLN A 353 -29.61 39.19 -20.23
CA GLN A 353 -29.72 39.96 -21.48
C GLN A 353 -30.99 39.59 -22.25
N GLU A 354 -31.32 38.31 -22.37
CA GLU A 354 -32.54 37.86 -23.03
C GLU A 354 -33.79 38.37 -22.26
N ARG A 355 -33.79 38.33 -20.93
CA ARG A 355 -34.84 38.92 -20.09
C ARG A 355 -35.02 40.43 -20.37
N LYS A 356 -33.91 41.19 -20.48
CA LYS A 356 -33.98 42.64 -20.84
C LYS A 356 -34.58 42.85 -22.22
N ARG A 357 -34.28 41.99 -23.18
CA ARG A 357 -34.82 42.05 -24.54
C ARG A 357 -36.34 41.80 -24.55
N LEU A 358 -36.80 40.77 -23.84
CA LEU A 358 -38.21 40.44 -23.70
C LEU A 358 -38.98 41.59 -22.99
N ASN A 359 -38.41 42.17 -21.93
CA ASN A 359 -39.01 43.31 -21.23
C ASN A 359 -39.16 44.54 -22.13
N LYS A 360 -38.23 44.81 -23.08
CA LYS A 360 -38.41 45.86 -24.08
C LYS A 360 -39.60 45.61 -25.00
N ARG A 361 -39.86 44.33 -25.38
CA ARG A 361 -41.05 43.98 -26.19
C ARG A 361 -42.34 44.21 -25.40
N VAL A 362 -42.36 43.86 -24.11
CA VAL A 362 -43.49 44.16 -23.23
C VAL A 362 -43.76 45.67 -23.13
N SER A 363 -42.72 46.49 -23.00
CA SER A 363 -42.87 47.96 -22.90
C SER A 363 -43.44 48.61 -24.15
N ALA A 364 -43.48 47.93 -25.29
CA ALA A 364 -44.08 48.38 -26.53
C ALA A 364 -45.60 48.07 -26.63
N MET A 365 -46.16 47.31 -25.70
CA MET A 365 -47.59 46.91 -25.68
C MET A 365 -48.46 48.01 -25.02
N PRO A 366 -49.84 48.01 -25.21
CA PRO A 366 -50.76 48.88 -24.47
C PRO A 366 -50.67 48.69 -22.95
N SER A 367 -50.82 49.76 -22.18
CA SER A 367 -50.61 49.78 -20.73
C SER A 367 -51.48 48.77 -19.97
N THR A 368 -52.71 48.55 -20.41
CA THR A 368 -53.60 47.54 -19.82
C THR A 368 -53.14 46.11 -20.06
N GLN A 369 -52.61 45.83 -21.25
CA GLN A 369 -52.04 44.53 -21.59
C GLN A 369 -50.70 44.29 -20.88
N GLN A 370 -49.88 45.37 -20.73
CA GLN A 370 -48.64 45.28 -19.96
C GLN A 370 -48.87 44.86 -18.52
N GLU A 371 -49.90 45.43 -17.85
CA GLU A 371 -50.18 45.11 -16.45
C GLU A 371 -50.76 43.69 -16.26
N VAL A 372 -51.68 43.24 -17.14
CA VAL A 372 -52.14 41.84 -17.12
C VAL A 372 -51.00 40.88 -17.41
N LEU A 373 -50.13 41.23 -18.39
CA LEU A 373 -48.95 40.41 -18.69
C LEU A 373 -48.01 40.29 -17.49
N ARG A 374 -47.76 41.43 -16.79
CA ARG A 374 -46.91 41.48 -15.61
C ARG A 374 -47.47 40.59 -14.50
N LEU A 375 -48.74 40.75 -14.16
CA LEU A 375 -49.39 39.94 -13.11
C LEU A 375 -49.50 38.47 -13.49
N SER A 376 -49.80 38.15 -14.74
CA SER A 376 -49.81 36.77 -15.22
C SER A 376 -48.43 36.13 -15.20
N ARG A 377 -47.38 36.88 -15.53
CA ARG A 377 -46.00 36.44 -15.42
C ARG A 377 -45.64 36.09 -13.97
N ASP A 378 -46.00 36.95 -13.02
CA ASP A 378 -45.68 36.75 -11.61
C ASP A 378 -46.39 35.48 -11.07
N VAL A 379 -47.64 35.22 -11.51
CA VAL A 379 -48.35 33.98 -11.18
C VAL A 379 -47.71 32.74 -11.81
N GLU A 380 -47.41 32.75 -13.13
CA GLU A 380 -46.84 31.60 -13.82
C GLU A 380 -45.42 31.28 -13.32
N ALA A 381 -44.61 32.35 -13.08
CA ALA A 381 -43.28 32.16 -12.48
C ALA A 381 -43.36 31.61 -11.06
N GLY A 382 -44.23 32.15 -10.22
CA GLY A 382 -44.48 31.64 -8.86
C GLY A 382 -44.92 30.20 -8.86
N ARG A 383 -45.87 29.84 -9.75
CA ARG A 383 -46.34 28.45 -9.90
C ARG A 383 -45.25 27.50 -10.33
N ALA A 384 -44.43 27.90 -11.31
CA ALA A 384 -43.33 27.08 -11.78
C ALA A 384 -42.28 26.86 -10.69
N VAL A 385 -41.90 27.91 -9.93
CA VAL A 385 -40.98 27.77 -8.78
C VAL A 385 -41.56 26.86 -7.70
N TYR A 386 -42.83 27.03 -7.35
CA TYR A 386 -43.50 26.21 -6.34
C TYR A 386 -43.49 24.72 -6.73
N LEU A 387 -43.87 24.39 -7.98
CA LEU A 387 -43.86 23.01 -8.47
C LEU A 387 -42.43 22.43 -8.53
N GLN A 388 -41.45 23.23 -8.93
CA GLN A 388 -40.04 22.78 -8.94
C GLN A 388 -39.54 22.46 -7.54
N LEU A 389 -39.82 23.33 -6.56
CA LEU A 389 -39.43 23.07 -5.16
C LEU A 389 -40.16 21.86 -4.57
N LEU A 390 -41.45 21.68 -4.90
CA LEU A 390 -42.25 20.52 -4.47
C LEU A 390 -41.67 19.22 -5.05
N ASN A 391 -41.37 19.18 -6.33
CA ASN A 391 -40.72 18.06 -6.99
C ASN A 391 -39.36 17.74 -6.35
N ARG A 392 -38.57 18.78 -6.07
CA ARG A 392 -37.26 18.60 -5.41
C ARG A 392 -37.42 18.06 -3.98
N GLN A 393 -38.42 18.52 -3.23
CA GLN A 393 -38.73 17.98 -1.91
C GLN A 393 -39.06 16.48 -1.99
N GLN A 394 -39.90 16.08 -2.95
CA GLN A 394 -40.26 14.68 -3.16
C GLN A 394 -39.03 13.83 -3.53
N GLU A 395 -38.23 14.30 -4.45
CA GLU A 395 -36.98 13.63 -4.87
C GLU A 395 -36.03 13.41 -3.69
N LEU A 396 -35.76 14.44 -2.91
CA LEU A 396 -34.91 14.35 -1.72
C LEU A 396 -35.52 13.46 -0.63
N SER A 397 -36.83 13.47 -0.48
CA SER A 397 -37.54 12.58 0.47
C SER A 397 -37.38 11.11 0.07
N ILE A 398 -37.49 10.80 -1.22
CA ILE A 398 -37.27 9.45 -1.76
C ILE A 398 -35.79 9.07 -1.58
N SER A 399 -34.85 9.94 -1.94
CA SER A 399 -33.40 9.72 -1.78
C SER A 399 -33.03 9.38 -0.34
N LYS A 400 -33.53 10.21 0.61
CA LYS A 400 -33.32 9.97 2.05
C LYS A 400 -33.90 8.64 2.52
N SER A 401 -35.12 8.29 2.06
CA SER A 401 -35.80 7.04 2.46
C SER A 401 -35.16 5.81 1.85
N SER A 402 -34.58 5.93 0.66
CA SER A 402 -33.95 4.82 -0.05
C SER A 402 -32.57 4.46 0.52
N ALA A 403 -31.99 5.32 1.38
CA ALA A 403 -30.65 5.14 1.94
C ALA A 403 -29.57 4.77 0.89
N ILE A 404 -29.68 5.34 -0.31
CA ILE A 404 -28.78 5.06 -1.42
C ILE A 404 -27.61 6.05 -1.35
N GLY A 405 -26.41 5.54 -1.11
CA GLY A 405 -25.17 6.29 -1.27
C GLY A 405 -24.68 6.24 -2.71
N ASN A 406 -23.64 7.03 -3.01
CA ASN A 406 -22.94 6.99 -4.29
C ASN A 406 -21.74 6.01 -4.30
N VAL A 407 -21.69 5.11 -3.32
CA VAL A 407 -20.65 4.09 -3.17
C VAL A 407 -21.27 2.72 -3.25
N ARG A 408 -20.63 1.83 -4.00
CA ARG A 408 -21.04 0.43 -4.15
C ARG A 408 -19.84 -0.49 -3.99
N ILE A 409 -19.97 -1.51 -3.17
CA ILE A 409 -18.98 -2.61 -3.11
C ILE A 409 -19.26 -3.53 -4.29
N ILE A 410 -18.32 -3.64 -5.21
CA ILE A 410 -18.42 -4.48 -6.41
C ILE A 410 -18.02 -5.90 -6.06
N ASP A 411 -16.81 -6.06 -5.49
CA ASP A 411 -16.30 -7.34 -5.06
C ASP A 411 -16.02 -7.30 -3.55
N PRO A 412 -16.55 -8.25 -2.77
CA PRO A 412 -16.19 -8.38 -1.37
C PRO A 412 -14.71 -8.76 -1.24
N ALA A 413 -14.12 -8.51 -0.07
CA ALA A 413 -12.73 -8.83 0.17
C ALA A 413 -12.45 -10.33 0.04
N VAL A 414 -11.47 -10.66 -0.78
CA VAL A 414 -10.99 -12.03 -1.00
C VAL A 414 -9.48 -12.07 -0.81
N THR A 415 -8.99 -13.06 -0.07
CA THR A 415 -7.56 -13.27 0.10
C THR A 415 -7.02 -14.17 -1.01
N GLN A 416 -5.90 -13.76 -1.61
CA GLN A 416 -5.20 -14.56 -2.60
C GLN A 416 -4.71 -15.87 -1.98
N PRO A 417 -4.87 -17.04 -2.66
CA PRO A 417 -4.52 -18.34 -2.11
C PRO A 417 -3.01 -18.52 -1.90
N GLN A 418 -2.19 -17.76 -2.61
CA GLN A 418 -0.73 -17.83 -2.50
C GLN A 418 -0.19 -16.61 -1.73
N PRO A 419 0.78 -16.81 -0.82
CA PRO A 419 1.41 -15.70 -0.11
C PRO A 419 2.21 -14.81 -1.07
N VAL A 420 2.10 -13.50 -0.91
CA VAL A 420 2.82 -12.49 -1.71
C VAL A 420 4.26 -12.28 -1.23
N LYS A 421 4.55 -12.64 0.03
CA LYS A 421 5.90 -12.61 0.63
C LYS A 421 6.12 -13.86 1.51
N PRO A 422 7.38 -14.33 1.65
CA PRO A 422 8.56 -13.97 0.90
C PRO A 422 8.50 -14.48 -0.56
N LYS A 423 9.08 -13.74 -1.50
CA LYS A 423 9.24 -14.20 -2.90
C LYS A 423 10.36 -15.26 -2.95
N LYS A 424 10.01 -16.54 -2.71
CA LYS A 424 10.94 -17.66 -2.52
C LYS A 424 11.99 -17.74 -3.62
N ALA A 425 11.58 -17.70 -4.88
CA ALA A 425 12.50 -17.76 -6.02
C ALA A 425 13.49 -16.59 -6.03
N LEU A 426 13.01 -15.37 -5.80
CA LEU A 426 13.84 -14.17 -5.76
C LEU A 426 14.88 -14.24 -4.63
N ASN A 427 14.47 -14.64 -3.43
CA ASN A 427 15.38 -14.74 -2.28
C ASN A 427 16.49 -15.77 -2.51
N VAL A 428 16.17 -16.92 -3.12
CA VAL A 428 17.15 -17.95 -3.45
C VAL A 428 18.15 -17.44 -4.49
N VAL A 429 17.67 -16.77 -5.55
CA VAL A 429 18.53 -16.16 -6.58
C VAL A 429 19.44 -15.10 -5.97
N LEU A 430 18.90 -14.22 -5.13
CA LEU A 430 19.70 -13.21 -4.43
C LEU A 430 20.76 -13.83 -3.52
N GLY A 431 20.39 -14.88 -2.78
CA GLY A 431 21.34 -15.62 -1.93
C GLY A 431 22.47 -16.28 -2.74
N PHE A 432 22.13 -16.86 -3.90
CA PHE A 432 23.11 -17.44 -4.81
C PHE A 432 24.08 -16.36 -5.37
N ILE A 433 23.54 -15.25 -5.88
CA ILE A 433 24.36 -14.15 -6.43
C ILE A 433 25.27 -13.58 -5.33
N LEU A 434 24.72 -13.29 -4.15
CA LEU A 434 25.48 -12.74 -3.02
C LEU A 434 26.60 -13.71 -2.59
N GLY A 435 26.30 -15.00 -2.49
CA GLY A 435 27.29 -16.02 -2.17
C GLY A 435 28.40 -16.12 -3.23
N LEU A 436 28.02 -16.01 -4.51
CA LEU A 436 28.98 -16.00 -5.60
C LEU A 436 29.89 -14.76 -5.54
N PHE A 437 29.33 -13.57 -5.36
CA PHE A 437 30.11 -12.33 -5.24
C PHE A 437 31.06 -12.37 -4.05
N ILE A 438 30.60 -12.79 -2.88
CA ILE A 438 31.43 -12.87 -1.67
C ILE A 438 32.55 -13.89 -1.86
N SER A 439 32.25 -15.08 -2.42
CA SER A 439 33.25 -16.13 -2.61
C SER A 439 34.32 -15.74 -3.63
N VAL A 440 33.92 -15.17 -4.76
CA VAL A 440 34.83 -14.66 -5.79
C VAL A 440 35.65 -13.50 -5.23
N GLY A 441 35.03 -12.53 -4.58
CA GLY A 441 35.72 -11.40 -3.94
C GLY A 441 36.76 -11.84 -2.90
N ALA A 442 36.42 -12.84 -2.08
CA ALA A 442 37.34 -13.39 -1.08
C ALA A 442 38.56 -14.09 -1.73
N VAL A 443 38.36 -14.84 -2.83
CA VAL A 443 39.45 -15.47 -3.57
C VAL A 443 40.35 -14.41 -4.20
N LEU A 444 39.78 -13.40 -4.86
CA LEU A 444 40.53 -12.31 -5.48
C LEU A 444 41.28 -11.47 -4.44
N ALA A 445 40.64 -11.11 -3.34
CA ALA A 445 41.30 -10.39 -2.25
C ALA A 445 42.48 -11.20 -1.67
N ARG A 446 42.29 -12.54 -1.52
CA ARG A 446 43.35 -13.41 -1.06
C ARG A 446 44.50 -13.52 -2.07
N ALA A 447 44.21 -13.57 -3.38
CA ALA A 447 45.21 -13.55 -4.44
C ALA A 447 46.00 -12.24 -4.45
N MET A 448 45.33 -11.10 -4.29
CA MET A 448 46.01 -9.78 -4.23
C MET A 448 46.87 -9.61 -2.96
N LEU A 449 46.47 -10.21 -1.83
CA LEU A 449 47.24 -10.13 -0.59
C LEU A 449 48.39 -11.14 -0.51
N ARG A 450 48.43 -12.14 -1.40
CA ARG A 450 49.55 -13.07 -1.51
C ARG A 450 50.70 -12.43 -2.35
N ARG A 451 51.68 -11.90 -1.66
CA ARG A 451 52.92 -11.40 -2.24
C ARG A 451 53.92 -12.56 -2.32
N GLY A 452 53.74 -13.47 -3.22
CA GLY A 452 54.70 -14.55 -3.48
C GLY A 452 55.35 -14.38 -4.85
N VAL A 453 56.62 -14.78 -4.99
CA VAL A 453 57.28 -14.85 -6.30
C VAL A 453 56.68 -16.00 -7.09
N GLU A 454 56.10 -15.76 -8.23
CA GLU A 454 55.38 -16.75 -9.02
C GLU A 454 56.05 -17.10 -10.34
N ALA A 455 56.93 -16.23 -10.80
CA ALA A 455 57.71 -16.44 -12.03
C ALA A 455 59.18 -16.10 -11.83
N PRO A 456 60.12 -16.84 -12.45
CA PRO A 456 61.55 -16.57 -12.35
C PRO A 456 61.94 -15.16 -12.81
N GLU A 457 61.20 -14.63 -13.78
CA GLU A 457 61.44 -13.29 -14.34
C GLU A 457 61.32 -12.19 -13.26
N GLN A 458 60.44 -12.35 -12.29
CA GLN A 458 60.29 -11.39 -11.17
C GLN A 458 61.50 -11.32 -10.26
N LEU A 459 62.26 -12.40 -10.15
CA LEU A 459 63.54 -12.41 -9.41
C LEU A 459 64.65 -11.80 -10.23
N GLU A 460 64.68 -12.05 -11.53
CA GLU A 460 65.65 -11.50 -12.45
C GLU A 460 65.52 -9.97 -12.58
N GLU A 461 64.32 -9.42 -12.60
CA GLU A 461 64.06 -7.98 -12.56
C GLU A 461 64.61 -7.31 -11.29
N HIS A 462 64.72 -8.04 -10.19
CA HIS A 462 65.29 -7.56 -8.95
C HIS A 462 66.83 -7.87 -8.83
N GLY A 463 67.47 -8.29 -9.94
CA GLY A 463 68.87 -8.54 -9.99
C GLY A 463 69.37 -9.87 -9.42
N ILE A 464 68.39 -10.82 -9.18
CA ILE A 464 68.72 -12.15 -8.70
C ILE A 464 68.70 -13.11 -9.89
N SER A 465 69.83 -13.62 -10.31
CA SER A 465 69.90 -14.57 -11.42
C SER A 465 69.29 -15.93 -11.01
N VAL A 466 68.33 -16.40 -11.77
CA VAL A 466 67.67 -17.71 -11.56
C VAL A 466 68.41 -18.75 -12.42
N TYR A 467 69.19 -19.63 -11.79
CA TYR A 467 69.97 -20.67 -12.49
C TYR A 467 69.15 -21.86 -12.96
N ALA A 468 68.10 -22.22 -12.22
CA ALA A 468 67.16 -23.31 -12.59
C ALA A 468 65.85 -23.22 -11.84
N THR A 469 64.77 -23.66 -12.47
CA THR A 469 63.44 -23.86 -11.85
C THR A 469 63.18 -25.34 -11.68
N ILE A 470 62.89 -25.78 -10.44
CA ILE A 470 62.56 -27.16 -10.13
C ILE A 470 61.04 -27.26 -9.94
N PRO A 471 60.28 -27.89 -10.88
CA PRO A 471 58.83 -28.02 -10.76
C PRO A 471 58.46 -28.91 -9.56
N MET A 472 57.36 -28.61 -8.91
CA MET A 472 56.86 -29.40 -7.79
C MET A 472 56.34 -30.74 -8.29
N SER A 473 56.87 -31.85 -7.72
CA SER A 473 56.42 -33.19 -8.07
C SER A 473 54.99 -33.45 -7.61
N GLU A 474 54.08 -33.68 -8.53
CA GLU A 474 52.68 -34.08 -8.20
C GLU A 474 52.60 -35.41 -7.47
N TRP A 475 53.53 -36.33 -7.78
CA TRP A 475 53.61 -37.62 -7.17
C TRP A 475 53.98 -37.52 -5.67
N LEU A 476 54.95 -36.70 -5.35
CA LEU A 476 55.36 -36.42 -3.97
C LEU A 476 54.27 -35.67 -3.20
N ASP A 477 53.58 -34.71 -3.80
CA ASP A 477 52.51 -33.94 -3.18
C ASP A 477 51.28 -34.84 -2.87
N LYS A 478 50.85 -35.69 -3.81
CA LYS A 478 49.78 -36.67 -3.58
C LYS A 478 50.10 -37.59 -2.42
N ARG A 479 51.31 -38.07 -2.34
CA ARG A 479 51.77 -38.99 -1.27
C ARG A 479 51.89 -38.32 0.10
N THR A 480 52.31 -37.07 0.11
CA THR A 480 52.43 -36.25 1.31
C THR A 480 51.04 -35.81 1.84
N ARG A 481 50.10 -35.50 0.96
CA ARG A 481 48.68 -35.19 1.31
C ARG A 481 47.97 -36.42 1.88
N LEU A 482 48.16 -37.58 1.31
CA LEU A 482 47.62 -38.86 1.83
C LEU A 482 48.18 -39.17 3.22
N ARG A 483 49.44 -38.87 3.48
CA ARG A 483 50.07 -39.03 4.80
C ARG A 483 49.52 -38.07 5.85
N LYS A 484 49.27 -36.80 5.50
CA LYS A 484 48.63 -35.82 6.37
C LYS A 484 47.18 -36.21 6.73
N LYS A 485 46.45 -36.80 5.79
CA LYS A 485 45.07 -37.25 6.03
C LYS A 485 45.00 -38.46 6.97
N ASN A 486 46.01 -39.33 6.93
CA ASN A 486 46.11 -40.51 7.81
C ASN A 486 46.63 -40.20 9.23
N LEU A 487 47.23 -39.02 9.46
CA LEU A 487 47.66 -38.53 10.78
C LEU A 487 46.46 -38.13 11.69
N PHE A 488 45.29 -37.85 11.10
CA PHE A 488 44.06 -37.58 11.83
C PHE A 488 43.18 -38.81 12.08
N SER A 489 43.55 -39.99 11.54
CA SER A 489 42.91 -41.28 11.77
C SER A 489 43.74 -42.04 12.81
N ASN A 490 43.18 -42.18 14.01
CA ASN A 490 43.81 -42.77 15.20
C ASN A 490 43.86 -44.29 15.14
N GLN A 491 44.46 -44.89 14.09
CA GLN A 491 44.68 -46.32 14.00
C GLN A 491 46.08 -46.67 13.51
N GLN A 492 46.80 -47.33 14.43
CA GLN A 492 48.01 -48.16 14.26
C GLN A 492 49.37 -47.47 14.06
N ARG A 493 50.03 -47.34 15.21
CA ARG A 493 51.47 -47.39 15.36
C ARG A 493 52.00 -48.72 14.76
N HIS A 494 52.91 -48.61 13.88
CA HIS A 494 53.96 -49.48 13.36
C HIS A 494 53.93 -49.55 11.83
N ARG A 495 54.56 -48.59 11.20
CA ARG A 495 55.23 -48.82 9.92
C ARG A 495 56.34 -47.78 9.75
N THR A 496 57.52 -48.33 9.56
CA THR A 496 58.83 -47.73 9.28
C THR A 496 58.77 -46.40 8.52
N LYS A 497 59.56 -45.46 9.05
CA LYS A 497 59.85 -44.13 8.45
C LYS A 497 60.65 -44.26 7.15
N ASN A 498 60.11 -44.79 6.08
CA ASN A 498 60.71 -44.60 4.78
C ASN A 498 60.20 -43.26 4.20
N ILE A 499 61.04 -42.24 4.28
CA ILE A 499 60.84 -41.00 3.53
C ILE A 499 60.97 -41.38 2.06
N PRO A 500 59.99 -41.20 1.21
CA PRO A 500 60.07 -41.55 -0.21
C PRO A 500 61.17 -40.67 -0.85
N PHE A 501 62.17 -41.32 -1.45
CA PHE A 501 63.24 -40.62 -2.15
C PHE A 501 62.85 -40.54 -3.62
N LEU A 502 62.44 -39.34 -4.08
CA LEU A 502 61.81 -39.11 -5.39
C LEU A 502 62.66 -39.67 -6.55
N ALA A 503 63.97 -39.50 -6.47
CA ALA A 503 64.91 -39.95 -7.53
C ALA A 503 64.97 -41.48 -7.68
N VAL A 504 64.58 -42.25 -6.63
CA VAL A 504 64.52 -43.70 -6.63
C VAL A 504 63.13 -44.22 -6.91
N ASP A 505 62.15 -43.62 -6.28
CA ASP A 505 60.74 -44.07 -6.34
C ASP A 505 60.02 -43.66 -7.64
N ASN A 506 60.40 -42.51 -8.25
CA ASN A 506 59.88 -42.02 -9.52
C ASN A 506 60.97 -41.27 -10.32
N PRO A 507 61.92 -42.00 -10.93
CA PRO A 507 63.08 -41.41 -11.62
C PRO A 507 62.70 -40.60 -12.88
N ALA A 508 61.50 -40.75 -13.43
CA ALA A 508 60.98 -40.01 -14.60
C ALA A 508 60.19 -38.75 -14.22
N ASP A 509 60.18 -38.33 -12.96
CA ASP A 509 59.52 -37.12 -12.51
C ASP A 509 60.20 -35.87 -13.02
N SER A 510 59.44 -34.88 -13.45
CA SER A 510 59.98 -33.61 -14.00
C SER A 510 60.91 -32.86 -13.02
N ALA A 511 60.66 -32.99 -11.71
CA ALA A 511 61.52 -32.45 -10.68
C ALA A 511 62.91 -33.12 -10.66
N VAL A 512 62.97 -34.48 -10.86
CA VAL A 512 64.24 -35.21 -10.96
C VAL A 512 65.02 -34.83 -12.21
N GLU A 513 64.36 -34.70 -13.35
CA GLU A 513 64.96 -34.23 -14.60
C GLU A 513 65.49 -32.81 -14.49
N ALA A 514 64.77 -31.90 -13.84
CA ALA A 514 65.24 -30.53 -13.60
C ALA A 514 66.55 -30.50 -12.76
N VAL A 515 66.63 -31.36 -11.72
CA VAL A 515 67.85 -31.50 -10.90
C VAL A 515 69.02 -32.13 -11.69
N ARG A 516 68.75 -33.11 -12.59
CA ARG A 516 69.75 -33.71 -13.48
C ARG A 516 70.29 -32.68 -14.48
N ALA A 517 69.40 -31.87 -15.07
CA ALA A 517 69.76 -30.78 -15.97
C ALA A 517 70.63 -29.76 -15.25
N LEU A 518 70.28 -29.36 -14.02
CA LEU A 518 71.07 -28.47 -13.20
C LEU A 518 72.53 -28.99 -12.97
N ARG A 519 72.67 -30.31 -12.70
CA ARG A 519 73.94 -30.96 -12.50
C ARG A 519 74.81 -30.94 -13.76
N THR A 520 74.25 -30.96 -14.95
CA THR A 520 74.98 -30.91 -16.24
C THR A 520 75.30 -29.49 -16.68
N SER A 521 74.67 -28.48 -16.12
CA SER A 521 74.90 -27.06 -16.42
C SER A 521 75.89 -26.38 -15.45
N LEU A 522 76.18 -26.97 -14.33
CA LEU A 522 77.27 -26.64 -13.40
C LEU A 522 78.57 -27.32 -13.80
#